data_3323cabe8a80f3940effe99cc68b8b81
#
_entry.id   3323cabe8a80f3940effe99cc68b8b81
#
_cell.length_a   1.000
_cell.length_b   1.000
_cell.length_c   1.000
_cell.angle_alpha   90.00
_cell.angle_beta   90.00
_cell.angle_gamma   90.00
#
_symmetry.space_group_name_H-M   'P 1'
#
loop_
_entity.id
_entity.type
_entity.pdbx_description
1 polymer ?
#
loop_
_entity_poly.entity_id
_entity_poly.type
_entity_poly.pdbx_seq_one_letter_code
_entity_poly.pdbx_strand_id
1 'polypeptide(L)'
;GDINSITLTNLDPGINSIYLKCRDIAGAESDKIQFPDSTMPDNAQVWWVKPLIGDVLIVDDYPLDNSNNALNWYGSMMDTLVGEDGYSIWEIGDELPYSATDLSANLNYFKHVVWFAAYNNTASANDTYNAAEASLINFIMGGGNLFINTIDFEDTTFTWFPLDSLITLNPNGRLYTGRVIESPIDTSLNLSVSHLIAVRVKGFWPDESEFESVTELYQMADPQNTDAWTGNPTICSIGQYRVSPTELSGKVVMMTLPLHDGYRPKLNGNGSSIKLFQYLFEEEFIE
;
A
#
# COMPACT_ATOMS: atom_id res chain seq x y z
N GLY A 1 21.90 32.12 8.81
CA GLY A 1 20.70 31.33 8.83
C GLY A 1 21.00 30.00 9.50
N ASP A 2 20.21 29.65 10.42
CA ASP A 2 20.41 28.40 11.16
C ASP A 2 19.87 27.25 10.31
N ILE A 3 20.77 26.52 9.62
CA ILE A 3 20.42 25.28 8.95
C ILE A 3 20.40 24.22 10.06
N ASN A 4 19.23 23.71 10.37
CA ASN A 4 19.01 22.67 11.37
C ASN A 4 18.59 21.31 10.79
N SER A 5 18.57 21.20 9.47
CA SER A 5 18.30 19.97 8.73
C SER A 5 19.13 19.90 7.45
N ILE A 6 19.46 18.68 7.03
CA ILE A 6 20.15 18.39 5.78
C ILE A 6 19.56 17.14 5.17
N THR A 7 19.27 17.17 3.88
CA THR A 7 18.89 15.98 3.11
C THR A 7 20.15 15.35 2.53
N LEU A 8 20.33 14.08 2.80
CA LEU A 8 21.43 13.28 2.24
C LEU A 8 20.92 12.57 0.99
N THR A 9 21.66 12.72 -0.09
CA THR A 9 21.33 12.11 -1.38
C THR A 9 22.50 11.31 -1.90
N ASN A 10 22.24 10.42 -2.85
CA ASN A 10 23.27 9.62 -3.53
C ASN A 10 24.09 8.74 -2.57
N LEU A 11 23.43 8.16 -1.56
CA LEU A 11 24.06 7.13 -0.74
C LEU A 11 24.19 5.85 -1.56
N ASP A 12 25.34 5.20 -1.46
CA ASP A 12 25.54 3.91 -2.12
C ASP A 12 24.67 2.83 -1.46
N PRO A 13 24.11 1.88 -2.23
CA PRO A 13 23.42 0.72 -1.66
C PRO A 13 24.31 -0.05 -0.68
N GLY A 14 23.71 -0.56 0.39
CA GLY A 14 24.42 -1.29 1.43
C GLY A 14 24.49 -0.53 2.75
N ILE A 15 25.45 -0.89 3.58
CA ILE A 15 25.62 -0.32 4.92
C ILE A 15 26.25 1.06 4.83
N ASN A 16 25.59 2.04 5.43
CA ASN A 16 26.05 3.43 5.47
C ASN A 16 26.17 3.91 6.92
N SER A 17 27.18 4.74 7.18
CA SER A 17 27.37 5.47 8.44
C SER A 17 27.78 6.90 8.11
N ILE A 18 27.19 7.84 8.81
CA ILE A 18 27.43 9.28 8.64
C ILE A 18 28.10 9.83 9.88
N TYR A 19 29.00 10.77 9.66
CA TYR A 19 29.74 11.42 10.74
C TYR A 19 29.49 12.93 10.67
N LEU A 20 29.03 13.48 11.79
CA LEU A 20 28.87 14.92 11.95
C LEU A 20 30.05 15.50 12.73
N LYS A 21 30.57 16.61 12.26
CA LYS A 21 31.56 17.46 12.92
C LYS A 21 31.12 18.90 12.89
N CYS A 22 31.33 19.60 13.98
CA CYS A 22 31.17 21.05 14.04
C CYS A 22 32.53 21.74 13.94
N ARG A 23 32.58 22.87 13.25
CA ARG A 23 33.77 23.74 13.20
C ARG A 23 33.38 25.15 13.57
N ASP A 24 34.09 25.75 14.50
CA ASP A 24 33.86 27.13 14.91
C ASP A 24 34.51 28.13 13.92
N ILE A 25 34.23 29.40 14.13
CA ILE A 25 34.79 30.48 13.27
C ILE A 25 36.30 30.63 13.40
N ALA A 26 36.90 30.13 14.48
CA ALA A 26 38.36 30.13 14.70
C ALA A 26 39.02 28.90 14.08
N GLY A 27 38.25 27.96 13.55
CA GLY A 27 38.74 26.77 12.90
C GLY A 27 38.91 25.56 13.83
N ALA A 28 38.49 25.64 15.13
CA ALA A 28 38.50 24.49 16.01
C ALA A 28 37.36 23.53 15.66
N GLU A 29 37.65 22.25 15.69
CA GLU A 29 36.71 21.18 15.32
C GLU A 29 36.28 20.37 16.56
N SER A 30 35.03 19.98 16.59
CA SER A 30 34.52 19.04 17.60
C SER A 30 34.98 17.61 17.31
N ASP A 31 34.81 16.73 18.29
CA ASP A 31 34.82 15.28 18.03
C ASP A 31 33.74 14.88 17.03
N LYS A 32 33.98 13.78 16.34
CA LYS A 32 32.99 13.22 15.41
C LYS A 32 31.86 12.55 16.18
N ILE A 33 30.63 12.81 15.78
CA ILE A 33 29.45 12.06 16.19
C ILE A 33 29.04 11.16 15.03
N GLN A 34 28.90 9.88 15.30
CA GLN A 34 28.46 8.89 14.32
C GLN A 34 26.95 8.74 14.32
N PHE A 35 26.37 8.58 13.15
CA PHE A 35 24.98 8.20 12.93
C PHE A 35 24.92 6.98 11.98
N PRO A 36 24.15 5.92 12.33
CA PRO A 36 23.53 5.68 13.63
C PRO A 36 24.54 5.64 14.77
N ASP A 37 24.10 5.92 16.00
CA ASP A 37 24.96 5.97 17.18
C ASP A 37 25.63 4.61 17.42
N SER A 38 26.96 4.60 17.54
CA SER A 38 27.76 3.38 17.76
C SER A 38 27.50 2.70 19.11
N THR A 39 26.75 3.35 20.03
CA THR A 39 26.35 2.77 21.31
C THR A 39 25.03 2.01 21.24
N MET A 40 24.31 2.10 20.13
CA MET A 40 23.08 1.35 19.90
C MET A 40 23.38 -0.16 19.72
N PRO A 41 22.39 -1.04 19.88
CA PRO A 41 22.53 -2.46 19.54
C PRO A 41 23.02 -2.66 18.10
N ASP A 42 23.78 -3.72 17.84
CA ASP A 42 24.45 -3.97 16.57
C ASP A 42 23.53 -3.82 15.33
N ASN A 43 22.26 -4.23 15.43
CA ASN A 43 21.26 -4.11 14.36
C ASN A 43 20.79 -2.66 14.12
N ALA A 44 21.02 -1.74 15.05
CA ALA A 44 20.64 -0.33 14.94
C ALA A 44 21.84 0.60 14.72
N GLN A 45 23.07 0.05 14.62
CA GLN A 45 24.29 0.85 14.41
C GLN A 45 24.58 1.22 12.97
N VAL A 46 23.77 0.76 12.04
CA VAL A 46 24.00 0.94 10.60
C VAL A 46 22.71 1.34 9.90
N TRP A 47 22.84 2.18 8.89
CA TRP A 47 21.79 2.42 7.92
C TRP A 47 22.00 1.52 6.72
N TRP A 48 20.97 0.76 6.41
CA TRP A 48 20.97 -0.08 5.22
C TRP A 48 20.21 0.63 4.09
N VAL A 49 20.93 1.06 3.07
CA VAL A 49 20.36 1.62 1.86
C VAL A 49 20.09 0.49 0.89
N LYS A 50 18.82 0.24 0.58
CA LYS A 50 18.43 -0.76 -0.43
C LYS A 50 18.68 -0.18 -1.83
N PRO A 51 19.10 -0.99 -2.81
CA PRO A 51 19.16 -0.53 -4.19
C PRO A 51 17.75 -0.21 -4.69
N LEU A 52 17.62 0.84 -5.47
CA LEU A 52 16.40 1.16 -6.20
C LEU A 52 16.32 0.23 -7.40
N ILE A 53 15.27 -0.56 -7.48
CA ILE A 53 15.04 -1.52 -8.57
C ILE A 53 13.64 -1.29 -9.12
N GLY A 54 13.54 -1.07 -10.44
CA GLY A 54 12.29 -0.89 -11.15
C GLY A 54 11.46 0.32 -10.77
N ASP A 55 10.28 0.41 -11.32
CA ASP A 55 9.34 1.53 -11.14
C ASP A 55 8.22 1.23 -10.12
N VAL A 56 8.16 0.01 -9.59
CA VAL A 56 7.14 -0.44 -8.64
C VAL A 56 7.74 -0.61 -7.26
N LEU A 57 7.04 -0.10 -6.24
CA LEU A 57 7.37 -0.35 -4.84
C LEU A 57 6.30 -1.26 -4.22
N ILE A 58 6.70 -2.41 -3.72
CA ILE A 58 5.86 -3.23 -2.84
C ILE A 58 6.12 -2.81 -1.40
N VAL A 59 5.08 -2.39 -0.70
CA VAL A 59 5.14 -2.03 0.71
C VAL A 59 4.47 -3.12 1.53
N ASP A 60 5.25 -3.79 2.34
CA ASP A 60 4.80 -4.81 3.28
C ASP A 60 4.51 -4.16 4.65
N ASP A 61 3.23 -3.95 4.91
CA ASP A 61 2.68 -3.42 6.15
C ASP A 61 1.96 -4.55 6.92
N TYR A 62 2.60 -5.73 6.97
CA TYR A 62 2.05 -6.93 7.57
C TYR A 62 2.95 -7.49 8.69
N PRO A 63 3.03 -6.80 9.85
CA PRO A 63 3.99 -7.15 10.90
C PRO A 63 3.78 -8.54 11.51
N LEU A 64 2.62 -9.15 11.30
CA LEU A 64 2.29 -10.47 11.85
C LEU A 64 2.67 -11.64 10.93
N ASP A 65 3.11 -11.39 9.71
CA ASP A 65 3.58 -12.45 8.80
C ASP A 65 5.05 -12.80 9.04
N ASN A 66 5.30 -13.53 10.11
CA ASN A 66 6.65 -13.98 10.47
C ASN A 66 7.34 -14.88 9.44
N SER A 67 6.63 -15.34 8.41
CA SER A 67 7.16 -16.21 7.35
C SER A 67 7.26 -15.52 6.00
N ASN A 68 6.92 -14.25 5.92
CA ASN A 68 6.90 -13.43 4.71
C ASN A 68 6.05 -14.04 3.57
N ASN A 69 5.00 -14.80 3.93
CA ASN A 69 4.18 -15.50 2.94
C ASN A 69 3.41 -14.51 2.06
N ALA A 70 2.89 -13.43 2.65
CA ALA A 70 2.18 -12.39 1.90
C ALA A 70 3.15 -11.68 0.96
N LEU A 71 4.30 -11.24 1.47
CA LEU A 71 5.34 -10.58 0.68
C LEU A 71 5.79 -11.45 -0.51
N ASN A 72 6.09 -12.72 -0.25
CA ASN A 72 6.50 -13.66 -1.30
C ASN A 72 5.39 -13.86 -2.35
N TRP A 73 4.14 -13.85 -1.92
CA TRP A 73 3.01 -13.97 -2.84
C TRP A 73 2.87 -12.73 -3.73
N TYR A 74 2.90 -11.50 -3.15
CA TYR A 74 2.87 -10.25 -3.93
C TYR A 74 4.08 -10.14 -4.85
N GLY A 75 5.28 -10.51 -4.37
CA GLY A 75 6.48 -10.57 -5.19
C GLY A 75 6.32 -11.49 -6.39
N SER A 76 5.78 -12.70 -6.20
CA SER A 76 5.54 -13.63 -7.32
C SER A 76 4.54 -13.11 -8.36
N MET A 77 3.58 -12.26 -7.97
CA MET A 77 2.71 -11.57 -8.91
C MET A 77 3.51 -10.54 -9.72
N MET A 78 4.34 -9.75 -9.05
CA MET A 78 5.17 -8.73 -9.71
C MET A 78 6.24 -9.36 -10.60
N ASP A 79 6.86 -10.47 -10.21
CA ASP A 79 7.78 -11.25 -11.08
C ASP A 79 7.13 -11.60 -12.42
N THR A 80 5.85 -11.95 -12.37
CA THR A 80 5.08 -12.31 -13.58
C THR A 80 4.77 -11.10 -14.46
N LEU A 81 4.55 -9.93 -13.85
CA LEU A 81 4.07 -8.72 -14.55
C LEU A 81 5.20 -7.83 -15.03
N VAL A 82 6.16 -7.56 -14.18
CA VAL A 82 7.24 -6.59 -14.43
C VAL A 82 8.63 -7.20 -14.39
N GLY A 83 8.74 -8.48 -14.00
CA GLY A 83 10.00 -9.19 -13.84
C GLY A 83 10.69 -8.90 -12.50
N GLU A 84 11.69 -9.74 -12.16
CA GLU A 84 12.44 -9.63 -10.89
C GLU A 84 13.16 -8.27 -10.70
N ASP A 85 13.55 -7.62 -11.78
CA ASP A 85 14.20 -6.30 -11.77
C ASP A 85 13.19 -5.15 -11.94
N GLY A 86 11.90 -5.42 -11.91
CA GLY A 86 10.84 -4.43 -12.13
C GLY A 86 10.32 -3.76 -10.88
N TYR A 87 10.70 -4.23 -9.68
CA TYR A 87 10.17 -3.72 -8.42
C TYR A 87 11.17 -3.74 -7.28
N SER A 88 10.92 -2.87 -6.31
CA SER A 88 11.61 -2.84 -5.02
C SER A 88 10.66 -3.26 -3.90
N ILE A 89 11.21 -3.74 -2.79
CA ILE A 89 10.45 -4.16 -1.62
C ILE A 89 10.82 -3.27 -0.43
N TRP A 90 9.79 -2.81 0.27
CA TRP A 90 9.92 -2.12 1.54
C TRP A 90 9.08 -2.82 2.62
N GLU A 91 9.76 -3.49 3.53
CA GLU A 91 9.16 -4.05 4.73
C GLU A 91 9.16 -2.95 5.79
N ILE A 92 7.99 -2.38 6.06
CA ILE A 92 7.86 -1.28 7.03
C ILE A 92 7.99 -1.81 8.46
N GLY A 93 7.51 -3.01 8.73
CA GLY A 93 7.37 -3.50 10.10
C GLY A 93 6.35 -2.67 10.88
N ASP A 94 6.71 -2.27 12.10
CA ASP A 94 5.81 -1.52 12.98
C ASP A 94 6.01 0.01 12.93
N GLU A 95 6.99 0.52 12.16
CA GLU A 95 7.39 1.93 12.23
C GLU A 95 7.66 2.54 10.84
N LEU A 96 7.05 3.68 10.57
CA LEU A 96 7.38 4.53 9.44
C LEU A 96 8.69 5.30 9.68
N PRO A 97 9.36 5.79 8.60
CA PRO A 97 10.44 6.74 8.72
C PRO A 97 10.08 7.95 9.58
N TYR A 98 11.07 8.54 10.23
CA TYR A 98 10.95 9.62 11.20
C TYR A 98 10.20 10.87 10.70
N SER A 99 10.15 11.09 9.40
CA SER A 99 9.50 12.27 8.86
C SER A 99 8.69 11.97 7.61
N ALA A 100 7.59 12.69 7.44
CA ALA A 100 6.79 12.65 6.21
C ALA A 100 7.61 13.06 4.97
N THR A 101 8.66 13.90 5.14
CA THR A 101 9.56 14.26 4.07
C THR A 101 10.37 13.07 3.57
N ASP A 102 10.89 12.24 4.48
CA ASP A 102 11.66 11.07 4.12
C ASP A 102 10.77 10.02 3.46
N LEU A 103 9.55 9.84 3.96
CA LEU A 103 8.57 8.97 3.36
C LEU A 103 8.20 9.42 1.94
N SER A 104 7.86 10.70 1.75
CA SER A 104 7.55 11.27 0.44
C SER A 104 8.73 11.16 -0.53
N ALA A 105 9.96 11.38 -0.05
CA ALA A 105 11.15 11.22 -0.87
C ALA A 105 11.34 9.77 -1.34
N ASN A 106 11.08 8.80 -0.49
CA ASN A 106 11.15 7.38 -0.86
C ASN A 106 10.07 7.00 -1.88
N LEU A 107 8.83 7.41 -1.67
CA LEU A 107 7.73 7.11 -2.59
C LEU A 107 7.99 7.69 -3.99
N ASN A 108 8.52 8.91 -4.05
CA ASN A 108 8.76 9.63 -5.31
C ASN A 108 9.86 9.01 -6.20
N TYR A 109 10.55 7.98 -5.75
CA TYR A 109 11.44 7.19 -6.62
C TYR A 109 10.68 6.22 -7.53
N PHE A 110 9.40 5.97 -7.25
CA PHE A 110 8.59 4.97 -7.92
C PHE A 110 7.42 5.61 -8.66
N LYS A 111 6.93 4.94 -9.69
CA LYS A 111 5.70 5.33 -10.40
C LYS A 111 4.47 4.70 -9.77
N HIS A 112 4.63 3.49 -9.25
CA HIS A 112 3.55 2.68 -8.72
C HIS A 112 3.89 2.14 -7.34
N VAL A 113 2.92 2.19 -6.44
CA VAL A 113 3.03 1.63 -5.10
C VAL A 113 1.93 0.60 -4.89
N VAL A 114 2.33 -0.61 -4.48
CA VAL A 114 1.45 -1.69 -4.06
C VAL A 114 1.62 -1.85 -2.55
N TRP A 115 0.66 -1.34 -1.78
CA TRP A 115 0.69 -1.35 -0.33
C TRP A 115 -0.32 -2.37 0.20
N PHE A 116 0.15 -3.41 0.84
CA PHE A 116 -0.73 -4.36 1.51
C PHE A 116 -0.52 -4.29 3.02
N ALA A 117 -1.62 -4.12 3.75
CA ALA A 117 -1.64 -3.98 5.19
C ALA A 117 -2.18 -5.24 5.86
N ALA A 118 -1.89 -5.37 7.15
CA ALA A 118 -2.23 -6.54 7.94
C ALA A 118 -3.73 -6.87 7.90
N TYR A 119 -4.00 -8.16 7.75
CA TYR A 119 -5.33 -8.72 7.99
C TYR A 119 -5.55 -8.84 9.49
N ASN A 120 -6.03 -7.76 10.12
CA ASN A 120 -5.99 -7.75 11.57
C ASN A 120 -7.30 -8.07 12.26
N ASN A 121 -7.17 -8.90 13.28
CA ASN A 121 -8.18 -9.17 14.30
C ASN A 121 -7.79 -8.63 15.69
N THR A 122 -6.64 -8.01 15.81
CA THR A 122 -6.12 -7.60 17.11
C THR A 122 -5.93 -6.09 17.08
N ALA A 123 -6.47 -5.41 18.07
CA ALA A 123 -6.39 -3.96 18.26
C ALA A 123 -4.95 -3.39 18.42
N SER A 124 -3.95 -4.18 18.13
CA SER A 124 -2.54 -3.84 18.34
C SER A 124 -1.70 -3.72 17.06
N ALA A 125 -2.23 -4.06 15.90
CA ALA A 125 -1.53 -3.77 14.66
C ALA A 125 -2.10 -2.46 14.10
N ASN A 126 -1.33 -1.42 14.19
CA ASN A 126 -1.64 -0.16 13.53
C ASN A 126 -1.21 -0.28 12.08
N ASP A 127 -2.15 -0.16 11.17
CA ASP A 127 -1.84 0.00 9.76
C ASP A 127 -1.06 1.29 9.58
N THR A 128 0.16 1.17 9.08
CA THR A 128 1.05 2.34 8.98
C THR A 128 0.65 3.27 7.83
N TYR A 129 -0.14 2.79 6.86
CA TYR A 129 -0.63 3.64 5.77
C TYR A 129 -1.45 4.84 6.27
N ASN A 130 -2.14 4.71 7.41
CA ASN A 130 -2.86 5.84 8.03
C ASN A 130 -1.92 6.95 8.48
N ALA A 131 -0.79 6.58 9.07
CA ALA A 131 0.24 7.53 9.46
C ALA A 131 0.99 8.13 8.26
N ALA A 132 0.94 7.43 7.11
CA ALA A 132 1.53 7.84 5.85
C ALA A 132 0.65 8.76 5.01
N GLU A 133 -0.60 9.05 5.42
CA GLU A 133 -1.64 9.74 4.62
C GLU A 133 -1.11 10.94 3.84
N ALA A 134 -0.48 11.90 4.52
CA ALA A 134 0.00 13.13 3.86
C ALA A 134 1.02 12.85 2.74
N SER A 135 1.88 11.85 2.93
CA SER A 135 2.89 11.47 1.94
C SER A 135 2.27 10.71 0.77
N LEU A 136 1.27 9.88 1.04
CA LEU A 136 0.54 9.13 0.01
C LEU A 136 -0.31 10.07 -0.84
N ILE A 137 -0.99 11.05 -0.23
CA ILE A 137 -1.71 12.10 -0.96
C ILE A 137 -0.75 12.88 -1.87
N ASN A 138 0.41 13.30 -1.36
CA ASN A 138 1.40 14.01 -2.16
C ASN A 138 1.92 13.16 -3.33
N PHE A 139 2.14 11.87 -3.11
CA PHE A 139 2.55 10.92 -4.14
C PHE A 139 1.49 10.81 -5.25
N ILE A 140 0.23 10.61 -4.88
CA ILE A 140 -0.89 10.51 -5.84
C ILE A 140 -1.06 11.82 -6.59
N MET A 141 -1.05 12.97 -5.88
CA MET A 141 -1.18 14.29 -6.50
C MET A 141 -0.01 14.62 -7.43
N GLY A 142 1.16 14.03 -7.21
CA GLY A 142 2.33 14.08 -8.09
C GLY A 142 2.29 13.15 -9.29
N GLY A 143 1.20 12.39 -9.51
CA GLY A 143 1.02 11.47 -10.62
C GLY A 143 1.37 10.01 -10.30
N GLY A 144 1.79 9.69 -9.07
CA GLY A 144 2.07 8.32 -8.67
C GLY A 144 0.80 7.50 -8.48
N ASN A 145 0.79 6.25 -8.93
CA ASN A 145 -0.35 5.34 -8.79
C ASN A 145 -0.22 4.46 -7.54
N LEU A 146 -1.30 4.34 -6.80
CA LEU A 146 -1.34 3.65 -5.52
C LEU A 146 -2.40 2.56 -5.50
N PHE A 147 -2.02 1.33 -5.18
CA PHE A 147 -2.93 0.24 -4.83
C PHE A 147 -2.80 -0.06 -3.35
N ILE A 148 -3.90 0.07 -2.60
CA ILE A 148 -3.96 -0.32 -1.18
C ILE A 148 -4.88 -1.52 -1.01
N ASN A 149 -4.37 -2.56 -0.37
CA ASN A 149 -5.13 -3.75 -0.01
C ASN A 149 -5.16 -3.95 1.50
N THR A 150 -6.29 -3.64 2.11
CA THR A 150 -6.52 -3.79 3.56
C THR A 150 -7.98 -3.97 3.89
N ILE A 151 -8.27 -4.59 5.03
CA ILE A 151 -9.62 -4.61 5.63
C ILE A 151 -9.71 -3.73 6.88
N ASP A 152 -8.60 -3.29 7.44
CA ASP A 152 -8.57 -2.52 8.69
C ASP A 152 -8.82 -1.03 8.47
N PHE A 153 -9.78 -0.78 7.65
CA PHE A 153 -10.26 0.52 7.29
C PHE A 153 -11.52 0.82 8.13
N GLU A 154 -11.41 1.64 9.15
CA GLU A 154 -12.51 1.93 10.07
C GLU A 154 -13.01 3.39 10.00
N ASP A 155 -12.21 4.31 9.47
CA ASP A 155 -12.52 5.72 9.50
C ASP A 155 -13.06 6.22 8.16
N THR A 156 -14.23 6.84 8.21
CA THR A 156 -14.82 7.54 7.06
C THR A 156 -14.19 8.91 6.82
N THR A 157 -13.20 9.30 7.62
CA THR A 157 -12.48 10.57 7.46
C THR A 157 -11.37 10.53 6.41
N PHE A 158 -11.09 9.37 5.83
CA PHE A 158 -10.13 9.27 4.73
C PHE A 158 -10.71 9.83 3.43
N THR A 159 -10.67 11.15 3.32
CA THR A 159 -11.21 11.89 2.17
C THR A 159 -10.44 11.65 0.86
N TRP A 160 -9.32 10.97 0.92
CA TRP A 160 -8.47 10.69 -0.22
C TRP A 160 -8.64 9.28 -0.82
N PHE A 161 -9.51 8.45 -0.23
CA PHE A 161 -9.92 7.18 -0.83
C PHE A 161 -11.21 7.35 -1.63
N PRO A 162 -11.38 6.61 -2.73
CA PRO A 162 -12.58 6.68 -3.56
C PRO A 162 -13.77 5.96 -2.90
N LEU A 163 -14.10 6.34 -1.67
CA LEU A 163 -15.22 5.82 -0.89
C LEU A 163 -15.90 6.92 -0.07
N ASP A 164 -17.23 6.89 -0.02
CA ASP A 164 -18.06 7.80 0.78
C ASP A 164 -18.33 7.22 2.19
N SER A 165 -18.80 5.99 2.24
CA SER A 165 -19.17 5.37 3.51
C SER A 165 -18.96 3.87 3.53
N LEU A 166 -18.52 3.37 4.69
CA LEU A 166 -18.39 1.94 4.91
C LEU A 166 -19.76 1.32 5.23
N ILE A 167 -20.04 0.20 4.59
CA ILE A 167 -21.17 -0.64 4.98
C ILE A 167 -20.67 -1.54 6.10
N THR A 168 -21.24 -1.35 7.28
CA THR A 168 -21.05 -2.27 8.39
C THR A 168 -21.71 -3.58 8.01
N LEU A 169 -20.97 -4.46 7.40
CA LEU A 169 -21.39 -5.84 7.29
C LEU A 169 -21.49 -6.37 8.72
N ASN A 170 -22.69 -6.74 9.12
CA ASN A 170 -23.00 -7.32 10.43
C ASN A 170 -21.96 -8.38 10.82
N PRO A 171 -21.69 -8.69 12.11
CA PRO A 171 -20.41 -9.20 12.66
C PRO A 171 -19.72 -10.32 11.89
N ASN A 172 -20.32 -10.75 10.85
CA ASN A 172 -19.85 -11.84 10.02
C ASN A 172 -19.69 -11.48 8.54
N GLY A 173 -19.33 -10.26 8.17
CA GLY A 173 -18.99 -9.88 6.80
C GLY A 173 -17.95 -10.83 6.18
N ARG A 174 -18.39 -12.08 5.96
CA ARG A 174 -17.56 -13.18 5.48
C ARG A 174 -18.12 -13.66 4.16
N LEU A 175 -17.28 -13.58 3.15
CA LEU A 175 -17.50 -14.30 1.92
C LEU A 175 -17.15 -15.76 2.15
N TYR A 176 -18.13 -16.63 1.94
CA TYR A 176 -17.92 -18.06 2.05
C TYR A 176 -17.36 -18.63 0.76
N THR A 177 -16.75 -19.79 0.88
CA THR A 177 -16.22 -20.65 -0.17
C THR A 177 -17.08 -20.67 -1.43
N GLY A 178 -16.44 -20.45 -2.56
CA GLY A 178 -17.05 -20.55 -3.89
C GLY A 178 -17.90 -19.35 -4.30
N ARG A 179 -17.93 -18.28 -3.50
CA ARG A 179 -18.53 -17.02 -3.94
C ARG A 179 -17.67 -16.37 -5.01
N VAL A 180 -18.31 -15.89 -6.02
CA VAL A 180 -17.70 -15.08 -7.07
C VAL A 180 -17.91 -13.62 -6.67
N ILE A 181 -16.86 -12.84 -6.79
CA ILE A 181 -16.86 -11.39 -6.67
C ILE A 181 -16.86 -10.87 -8.09
N GLU A 182 -17.90 -10.13 -8.42
CA GLU A 182 -18.14 -9.70 -9.78
C GLU A 182 -17.43 -8.37 -10.07
N SER A 183 -16.85 -8.29 -11.26
CA SER A 183 -16.39 -7.02 -11.81
C SER A 183 -17.47 -6.46 -12.74
N PRO A 184 -17.99 -5.25 -12.47
CA PRO A 184 -18.96 -4.62 -13.35
C PRO A 184 -18.35 -4.15 -14.67
N ILE A 185 -17.03 -4.09 -14.76
CA ILE A 185 -16.32 -3.64 -15.97
C ILE A 185 -16.16 -4.79 -16.95
N ASP A 186 -15.64 -5.93 -16.50
CA ASP A 186 -15.36 -7.10 -17.34
C ASP A 186 -15.46 -8.39 -16.51
N THR A 187 -16.33 -9.29 -16.92
CA THR A 187 -16.51 -10.59 -16.26
C THR A 187 -15.26 -11.47 -16.27
N SER A 188 -14.30 -11.22 -17.16
CA SER A 188 -13.03 -11.93 -17.17
C SER A 188 -12.15 -11.61 -15.94
N LEU A 189 -12.42 -10.49 -15.27
CA LEU A 189 -11.78 -10.04 -14.04
C LEU A 189 -12.41 -10.64 -12.79
N ASN A 190 -13.55 -11.32 -12.88
CA ASN A 190 -14.23 -11.89 -11.73
C ASN A 190 -13.28 -12.69 -10.85
N LEU A 191 -13.38 -12.47 -9.53
CA LEU A 191 -12.58 -13.15 -8.53
C LEU A 191 -13.39 -14.30 -7.91
N SER A 192 -12.74 -15.42 -7.67
CA SER A 192 -13.33 -16.57 -6.99
C SER A 192 -12.69 -16.77 -5.62
N VAL A 193 -13.50 -16.79 -4.57
CA VAL A 193 -13.01 -17.01 -3.22
C VAL A 193 -12.56 -18.46 -3.04
N SER A 194 -11.42 -18.67 -2.42
CA SER A 194 -10.85 -20.00 -2.16
C SER A 194 -11.81 -20.90 -1.39
N HIS A 195 -11.81 -22.18 -1.75
CA HIS A 195 -12.72 -23.21 -1.18
C HIS A 195 -12.50 -23.54 0.30
N LEU A 196 -11.45 -23.01 0.90
CA LEU A 196 -11.04 -23.51 2.22
C LEU A 196 -11.40 -22.58 3.38
N ILE A 197 -11.86 -21.34 3.10
CA ILE A 197 -12.04 -20.37 4.19
C ILE A 197 -13.09 -19.32 3.88
N ALA A 198 -13.77 -18.86 4.94
CA ALA A 198 -14.48 -17.58 4.89
C ALA A 198 -13.48 -16.42 4.90
N VAL A 199 -13.65 -15.49 3.99
CA VAL A 199 -12.81 -14.28 3.87
C VAL A 199 -13.58 -13.11 4.46
N ARG A 200 -12.97 -12.36 5.37
CA ARG A 200 -13.53 -11.07 5.78
C ARG A 200 -13.41 -10.07 4.65
N VAL A 201 -14.40 -9.22 4.54
CA VAL A 201 -14.44 -8.14 3.56
C VAL A 201 -15.26 -7.01 4.16
N LYS A 202 -14.92 -5.78 3.80
CA LYS A 202 -15.74 -4.60 4.07
C LYS A 202 -16.30 -4.10 2.75
N GLY A 203 -17.62 -3.91 2.70
CA GLY A 203 -18.24 -3.22 1.58
C GLY A 203 -18.27 -1.72 1.82
N PHE A 204 -18.30 -0.94 0.76
CA PHE A 204 -18.43 0.51 0.83
C PHE A 204 -19.23 1.05 -0.34
N TRP A 205 -19.61 2.32 -0.25
CA TRP A 205 -20.14 3.08 -1.38
C TRP A 205 -19.06 4.01 -1.91
N PRO A 206 -18.83 4.07 -3.22
CA PRO A 206 -17.85 4.98 -3.80
C PRO A 206 -18.22 6.44 -3.54
N ASP A 207 -17.23 7.29 -3.33
CA ASP A 207 -17.41 8.73 -3.34
C ASP A 207 -17.13 9.28 -4.74
N GLU A 208 -18.15 9.85 -5.35
CA GLU A 208 -18.04 10.51 -6.65
C GLU A 208 -17.88 12.04 -6.53
N SER A 209 -17.97 12.61 -5.30
CA SER A 209 -18.03 14.04 -5.11
C SER A 209 -16.66 14.72 -5.13
N GLU A 210 -15.64 14.05 -4.63
CA GLU A 210 -14.28 14.60 -4.48
C GLU A 210 -13.34 14.17 -5.63
N PHE A 211 -13.77 13.19 -6.42
CA PHE A 211 -12.98 12.64 -7.51
C PHE A 211 -13.48 13.12 -8.88
N GLU A 212 -12.56 13.31 -9.81
CA GLU A 212 -12.88 13.55 -11.21
C GLU A 212 -13.52 12.33 -11.86
N SER A 213 -13.04 11.14 -11.47
CA SER A 213 -13.59 9.87 -11.90
C SER A 213 -13.48 8.84 -10.78
N VAL A 214 -14.51 8.03 -10.63
CA VAL A 214 -14.52 6.83 -9.80
C VAL A 214 -15.03 5.67 -10.62
N THR A 215 -14.29 4.56 -10.59
CA THR A 215 -14.66 3.31 -11.25
C THR A 215 -14.78 2.20 -10.22
N GLU A 216 -15.93 1.57 -10.15
CA GLU A 216 -16.12 0.37 -9.33
C GLU A 216 -15.47 -0.82 -10.05
N LEU A 217 -14.42 -1.38 -9.46
CA LEU A 217 -13.71 -2.51 -10.07
C LEU A 217 -14.29 -3.85 -9.61
N TYR A 218 -14.69 -3.95 -8.35
CA TYR A 218 -15.32 -5.15 -7.79
C TYR A 218 -16.47 -4.82 -6.85
N GLN A 219 -17.52 -5.63 -6.95
CA GLN A 219 -18.70 -5.56 -6.11
C GLN A 219 -18.96 -6.88 -5.40
N MET A 220 -19.63 -6.82 -4.26
CA MET A 220 -20.17 -8.00 -3.60
C MET A 220 -21.19 -8.67 -4.51
N ALA A 221 -21.14 -9.98 -4.60
CA ALA A 221 -22.16 -10.77 -5.29
C ALA A 221 -23.55 -10.52 -4.70
N ASP A 222 -24.59 -10.79 -5.47
CA ASP A 222 -25.98 -10.74 -5.04
C ASP A 222 -26.17 -11.48 -3.69
N PRO A 223 -26.82 -10.85 -2.73
CA PRO A 223 -26.99 -11.45 -1.40
C PRO A 223 -27.86 -12.70 -1.45
N GLN A 224 -27.42 -13.72 -0.74
CA GLN A 224 -28.22 -14.91 -0.46
C GLN A 224 -28.87 -14.75 0.91
N ASN A 225 -29.89 -15.56 1.22
CA ASN A 225 -30.67 -15.48 2.46
C ASN A 225 -29.84 -15.52 3.76
N THR A 226 -28.59 -16.00 3.69
CA THR A 226 -27.67 -16.12 4.83
C THR A 226 -26.63 -15.00 4.88
N ASP A 227 -26.61 -14.15 3.88
CA ASP A 227 -25.62 -13.09 3.80
C ASP A 227 -26.01 -11.88 4.66
N ALA A 228 -25.01 -11.17 5.14
CA ALA A 228 -25.19 -10.05 6.05
C ALA A 228 -25.31 -8.69 5.33
N TRP A 229 -25.20 -8.65 4.01
CA TRP A 229 -25.31 -7.43 3.22
C TRP A 229 -26.57 -7.40 2.36
N THR A 230 -26.91 -6.23 1.90
CA THR A 230 -27.98 -5.98 0.94
C THR A 230 -27.45 -5.21 -0.25
N GLY A 231 -27.99 -5.46 -1.44
CA GLY A 231 -27.44 -4.88 -2.68
C GLY A 231 -26.06 -5.45 -3.03
N ASN A 232 -25.32 -4.71 -3.84
CA ASN A 232 -23.99 -5.10 -4.33
C ASN A 232 -22.96 -4.03 -3.92
N PRO A 233 -22.62 -3.91 -2.62
CA PRO A 233 -21.64 -2.92 -2.19
C PRO A 233 -20.29 -3.15 -2.86
N THR A 234 -19.60 -2.07 -3.14
CA THR A 234 -18.26 -2.06 -3.72
C THR A 234 -17.25 -2.60 -2.70
N ILE A 235 -16.29 -3.32 -3.17
CA ILE A 235 -15.13 -3.82 -2.39
C ILE A 235 -13.79 -3.42 -3.00
N CYS A 236 -13.81 -2.88 -4.22
CA CYS A 236 -12.66 -2.28 -4.84
C CYS A 236 -13.10 -1.17 -5.79
N SER A 237 -12.53 0.00 -5.63
CA SER A 237 -12.74 1.14 -6.53
C SER A 237 -11.42 1.79 -6.92
N ILE A 238 -11.44 2.45 -8.08
CA ILE A 238 -10.34 3.25 -8.60
C ILE A 238 -10.81 4.68 -8.66
N GLY A 239 -10.07 5.59 -8.02
CA GLY A 239 -10.34 7.02 -8.05
C GLY A 239 -9.20 7.81 -8.67
N GLN A 240 -9.53 8.95 -9.26
CA GLN A 240 -8.57 9.91 -9.78
C GLN A 240 -9.03 11.33 -9.49
N TYR A 241 -8.14 12.17 -8.97
CA TYR A 241 -8.44 13.56 -8.65
C TYR A 241 -8.11 14.48 -9.81
N ARG A 242 -8.75 15.65 -9.80
CA ARG A 242 -8.34 16.78 -10.63
C ARG A 242 -7.39 17.68 -9.85
N VAL A 243 -6.12 17.69 -10.25
CA VAL A 243 -5.08 18.53 -9.63
C VAL A 243 -5.15 19.97 -10.15
N SER A 244 -5.41 20.12 -11.46
CA SER A 244 -5.59 21.42 -12.11
C SER A 244 -6.56 21.29 -13.28
N PRO A 245 -6.98 22.37 -13.95
CA PRO A 245 -7.87 22.28 -15.10
C PRO A 245 -7.39 21.38 -16.25
N THR A 246 -6.09 21.12 -16.31
CA THR A 246 -5.45 20.33 -17.38
C THR A 246 -4.70 19.11 -16.87
N GLU A 247 -4.70 18.85 -15.57
CA GLU A 247 -3.86 17.82 -14.96
C GLU A 247 -4.69 16.97 -14.02
N LEU A 248 -4.54 15.67 -14.13
CA LEU A 248 -5.11 14.68 -13.24
C LEU A 248 -4.02 14.11 -12.32
N SER A 249 -4.42 13.65 -11.17
CA SER A 249 -3.55 12.91 -10.25
C SER A 249 -3.19 11.53 -10.83
N GLY A 250 -2.28 10.83 -10.17
CA GLY A 250 -2.23 9.39 -10.30
C GLY A 250 -3.52 8.75 -9.79
N LYS A 251 -3.67 7.47 -10.07
CA LYS A 251 -4.84 6.70 -9.63
C LYS A 251 -4.64 6.10 -8.26
N VAL A 252 -5.68 6.13 -7.45
CA VAL A 252 -5.74 5.42 -6.18
C VAL A 252 -6.73 4.28 -6.28
N VAL A 253 -6.26 3.07 -5.97
CA VAL A 253 -7.07 1.85 -5.95
C VAL A 253 -7.19 1.38 -4.52
N MET A 254 -8.42 1.34 -4.02
CA MET A 254 -8.72 0.84 -2.69
C MET A 254 -9.41 -0.51 -2.79
N MET A 255 -8.83 -1.55 -2.18
CA MET A 255 -9.40 -2.89 -2.14
C MET A 255 -9.55 -3.38 -0.71
N THR A 256 -10.78 -3.62 -0.29
CA THR A 256 -11.15 -4.05 1.07
C THR A 256 -11.27 -5.56 1.23
N LEU A 257 -11.07 -6.31 0.14
CA LEU A 257 -10.90 -7.75 0.20
C LEU A 257 -9.40 -8.07 0.33
N PRO A 258 -8.94 -8.64 1.44
CA PRO A 258 -7.53 -9.03 1.54
C PRO A 258 -7.24 -10.14 0.52
N LEU A 259 -6.26 -9.93 -0.32
CA LEU A 259 -5.83 -10.93 -1.31
C LEU A 259 -5.03 -12.05 -0.64
N HIS A 260 -4.35 -11.75 0.46
CA HIS A 260 -3.58 -12.69 1.28
C HIS A 260 -3.79 -12.39 2.77
N ASP A 261 -3.71 -13.40 3.66
CA ASP A 261 -3.92 -13.24 5.10
C ASP A 261 -2.67 -13.53 5.95
N GLY A 262 -1.50 -13.49 5.32
CA GLY A 262 -0.24 -13.85 5.97
C GLY A 262 0.05 -15.36 5.97
N TYR A 263 -0.97 -16.20 5.87
CA TYR A 263 -0.80 -17.65 5.79
C TYR A 263 -0.99 -18.20 4.39
N ARG A 264 -1.93 -17.62 3.63
CA ARG A 264 -2.31 -18.10 2.31
C ARG A 264 -3.13 -17.09 1.51
N PRO A 265 -3.11 -17.21 0.17
CA PRO A 265 -3.99 -16.46 -0.71
C PRO A 265 -5.47 -16.74 -0.39
N LYS A 266 -6.31 -15.72 -0.54
CA LYS A 266 -7.76 -15.81 -0.30
C LYS A 266 -8.56 -16.16 -1.55
N LEU A 267 -7.98 -15.96 -2.70
CA LEU A 267 -8.60 -16.30 -3.98
C LEU A 267 -8.22 -17.72 -4.44
N ASN A 268 -9.07 -18.28 -5.28
CA ASN A 268 -8.89 -19.62 -5.82
C ASN A 268 -7.89 -19.62 -6.99
N GLY A 269 -6.65 -19.96 -6.67
CA GLY A 269 -5.53 -19.92 -7.61
C GLY A 269 -5.03 -18.48 -7.88
N ASN A 270 -3.86 -18.40 -8.50
CA ASN A 270 -3.23 -17.10 -8.78
C ASN A 270 -3.74 -16.42 -10.06
N GLY A 271 -4.45 -17.14 -10.92
CA GLY A 271 -4.83 -16.64 -12.24
C GLY A 271 -5.72 -15.42 -12.22
N SER A 272 -6.69 -15.34 -11.29
CA SER A 272 -7.54 -14.16 -11.17
C SER A 272 -6.82 -12.97 -10.54
N SER A 273 -5.92 -13.22 -9.59
CA SER A 273 -5.10 -12.15 -9.00
C SER A 273 -4.12 -11.57 -10.01
N ILE A 274 -3.50 -12.41 -10.84
CA ILE A 274 -2.64 -11.94 -11.94
C ILE A 274 -3.43 -11.07 -12.90
N LYS A 275 -4.65 -11.46 -13.29
CA LYS A 275 -5.49 -10.64 -14.16
C LYS A 275 -5.87 -9.29 -13.56
N LEU A 276 -6.15 -9.25 -12.24
CA LEU A 276 -6.37 -7.99 -11.55
C LEU A 276 -5.16 -7.06 -11.69
N PHE A 277 -3.98 -7.56 -11.37
CA PHE A 277 -2.77 -6.74 -11.46
C PHE A 277 -2.42 -6.40 -12.92
N GLN A 278 -2.64 -7.32 -13.88
CA GLN A 278 -2.50 -7.02 -15.31
C GLN A 278 -3.40 -5.86 -15.71
N TYR A 279 -4.68 -5.91 -15.36
CA TYR A 279 -5.61 -4.83 -15.63
C TYR A 279 -5.15 -3.51 -15.03
N LEU A 280 -4.71 -3.51 -13.76
CA LEU A 280 -4.21 -2.30 -13.13
C LEU A 280 -2.97 -1.74 -13.83
N PHE A 281 -2.00 -2.57 -14.15
CA PHE A 281 -0.71 -2.11 -14.69
C PHE A 281 -0.73 -1.85 -16.20
N GLU A 282 -1.56 -2.56 -16.96
CA GLU A 282 -1.62 -2.46 -18.43
C GLU A 282 -2.72 -1.52 -18.93
N GLU A 283 -3.79 -1.27 -18.12
CA GLU A 283 -4.93 -0.46 -18.54
C GLU A 283 -5.12 0.79 -17.67
N GLU A 284 -4.90 0.69 -16.36
CA GLU A 284 -5.20 1.78 -15.43
C GLU A 284 -3.98 2.63 -15.08
N PHE A 285 -2.83 2.03 -14.87
CA PHE A 285 -1.59 2.71 -14.44
C PHE A 285 -0.68 3.10 -15.62
N ILE A 286 -1.20 3.06 -16.81
CA ILE A 286 -0.50 3.57 -18.00
C ILE A 286 -0.44 5.10 -18.01
N GLU A 287 0.66 5.64 -18.50
CA GLU A 287 0.91 7.08 -18.69
C GLU A 287 0.15 7.63 -19.92
#